data_86e50c50e923091d963509e8add6d0e1
#
_entry.id   86e50c50e923091d963509e8add6d0e1
#
_cell.length_a   1.000
_cell.length_b   1.000
_cell.length_c   1.000
_cell.angle_alpha   90.00
_cell.angle_beta   90.00
_cell.angle_gamma   90.00
#
_symmetry.space_group_name_H-M   'P 1'
#
loop_
_entity.id
_entity.type
_entity.pdbx_description
1 polymer ?
#
loop_
_entity_poly.entity_id
_entity_poly.type
_entity_poly.pdbx_seq_one_letter_code
_entity_poly.pdbx_strand_id
1 'polypeptide(L)'
;MSMTHNPPDARPAPTGLGPVVKTEGGNYYAKQLATVGETYKIECPVCKGMFTAAPTHKGTRKVRCPHCQTPIFFKAKENSQAETSYDNLPMPTDHVIMSPTLLNHPGRLVWGFLGTKSRQLTVGRHIIGRKDSEARSDIEFDDDYMSRQSVAIDVAKDPNYSGYSFKLTVLRATNPVIVGDQVMHEGDSLNLNYDDTIRMGKTVLTFKENKNK
;
A
#
# COMPACT_ATOMS: atom_id res chain seq x y z
N MET A 1 -23.95 -34.64 31.75
CA MET A 1 -23.48 -34.35 30.39
C MET A 1 -22.81 -32.99 30.40
N SER A 2 -21.46 -32.95 30.57
CA SER A 2 -20.72 -31.70 30.63
C SER A 2 -20.27 -31.33 29.22
N MET A 3 -20.76 -30.20 28.72
CA MET A 3 -20.31 -29.62 27.46
C MET A 3 -19.04 -28.83 27.73
N THR A 4 -17.90 -29.34 27.22
CA THR A 4 -16.64 -28.64 27.21
C THR A 4 -16.68 -27.57 26.11
N HIS A 5 -16.70 -26.30 26.53
CA HIS A 5 -16.49 -25.15 25.63
C HIS A 5 -15.02 -25.08 25.26
N ASN A 6 -14.71 -25.34 24.00
CA ASN A 6 -13.41 -24.99 23.44
C ASN A 6 -13.41 -23.50 23.12
N PRO A 7 -12.42 -22.70 23.58
CA PRO A 7 -12.29 -21.32 23.16
C PRO A 7 -11.78 -21.26 21.72
N PRO A 8 -12.38 -20.43 20.84
CA PRO A 8 -11.90 -20.22 19.49
C PRO A 8 -10.68 -19.29 19.48
N ASP A 9 -9.74 -19.59 18.59
CA ASP A 9 -8.67 -18.73 18.05
C ASP A 9 -7.53 -18.28 18.99
N ALA A 10 -6.67 -19.21 19.29
CA ALA A 10 -5.29 -18.85 19.60
C ALA A 10 -4.54 -18.51 18.30
N ARG A 11 -4.41 -17.21 17.97
CA ARG A 11 -3.48 -16.77 16.90
C ARG A 11 -2.09 -17.33 17.22
N PRO A 12 -1.38 -17.91 16.24
CA PRO A 12 -0.04 -18.43 16.47
C PRO A 12 0.87 -17.31 17.01
N ALA A 13 1.71 -17.65 17.97
CA ALA A 13 2.63 -16.70 18.57
C ALA A 13 3.56 -16.10 17.50
N PRO A 14 3.83 -14.79 17.51
CA PRO A 14 4.63 -14.15 16.48
C PRO A 14 6.05 -14.75 16.43
N THR A 15 6.46 -15.18 15.25
CA THR A 15 7.75 -15.77 14.95
C THR A 15 8.86 -14.69 14.97
N GLY A 16 10.06 -14.99 15.45
CA GLY A 16 11.19 -14.05 15.38
C GLY A 16 11.69 -13.89 13.93
N LEU A 17 11.99 -12.66 13.50
CA LEU A 17 12.56 -12.39 12.17
C LEU A 17 14.08 -12.64 12.09
N GLY A 18 14.65 -13.23 13.12
CA GLY A 18 16.10 -13.48 13.21
C GLY A 18 16.92 -12.21 13.47
N PRO A 19 18.25 -12.34 13.48
CA PRO A 19 19.14 -11.21 13.79
C PRO A 19 19.11 -10.16 12.67
N VAL A 20 19.05 -8.88 13.09
CA VAL A 20 19.18 -7.73 12.22
C VAL A 20 20.65 -7.32 12.15
N VAL A 21 21.22 -7.26 10.94
CA VAL A 21 22.63 -6.92 10.71
C VAL A 21 22.77 -5.57 10.02
N LYS A 22 23.85 -4.84 10.32
CA LYS A 22 24.22 -3.60 9.64
C LYS A 22 25.01 -3.93 8.38
N THR A 23 24.63 -3.35 7.26
CA THR A 23 25.38 -3.45 5.99
C THR A 23 26.44 -2.38 5.87
N GLU A 24 27.38 -2.53 4.93
CA GLU A 24 28.44 -1.55 4.65
C GLU A 24 27.88 -0.16 4.31
N GLY A 25 26.67 -0.08 3.70
CA GLY A 25 25.94 1.17 3.44
C GLY A 25 25.20 1.77 4.64
N GLY A 26 25.43 1.24 5.87
CA GLY A 26 24.85 1.79 7.11
C GLY A 26 23.40 1.39 7.39
N ASN A 27 22.75 0.67 6.50
CA ASN A 27 21.38 0.20 6.67
C ASN A 27 21.31 -1.11 7.48
N TYR A 28 20.18 -1.33 8.17
CA TYR A 28 19.92 -2.53 8.96
C TYR A 28 19.00 -3.49 8.20
N TYR A 29 19.42 -4.75 8.05
CA TYR A 29 18.64 -5.80 7.37
C TYR A 29 18.42 -7.01 8.27
N ALA A 30 17.16 -7.49 8.34
CA ALA A 30 16.89 -8.78 8.93
C ALA A 30 17.36 -9.90 7.99
N LYS A 31 18.08 -10.88 8.54
CA LYS A 31 18.62 -12.01 7.76
C LYS A 31 17.54 -12.99 7.30
N GLN A 32 16.49 -13.11 8.08
CA GLN A 32 15.43 -14.09 7.82
C GLN A 32 14.38 -13.52 6.85
N LEU A 33 13.91 -14.39 5.97
CA LEU A 33 12.86 -14.07 5.02
C LEU A 33 11.50 -14.13 5.72
N ALA A 34 10.74 -13.05 5.67
CA ALA A 34 9.39 -12.99 6.21
C ALA A 34 8.39 -13.62 5.22
N THR A 35 7.22 -14.03 5.70
CA THR A 35 6.08 -14.48 4.89
C THR A 35 4.98 -13.43 4.97
N VAL A 36 4.37 -13.10 3.84
CA VAL A 36 3.26 -12.15 3.79
C VAL A 36 2.09 -12.66 4.64
N GLY A 37 1.51 -11.77 5.45
CA GLY A 37 0.39 -12.08 6.35
C GLY A 37 0.78 -12.60 7.73
N GLU A 38 2.04 -12.98 7.95
CA GLU A 38 2.52 -13.42 9.26
C GLU A 38 3.06 -12.24 10.09
N THR A 39 2.93 -12.33 11.40
CA THR A 39 3.45 -11.31 12.33
C THR A 39 4.79 -11.74 12.90
N TYR A 40 5.78 -10.86 12.82
CA TYR A 40 7.16 -11.10 13.26
C TYR A 40 7.55 -10.19 14.42
N LYS A 41 8.26 -10.75 15.40
CA LYS A 41 8.95 -9.97 16.44
C LYS A 41 10.32 -9.53 15.92
N ILE A 42 10.62 -8.26 16.03
CA ILE A 42 11.88 -7.64 15.61
C ILE A 42 12.52 -6.96 16.81
N GLU A 43 13.80 -7.28 17.07
CA GLU A 43 14.63 -6.53 18.01
C GLU A 43 15.34 -5.40 17.25
N CYS A 44 15.19 -4.17 17.72
CA CYS A 44 15.88 -3.04 17.12
C CYS A 44 17.39 -3.12 17.42
N PRO A 45 18.28 -3.12 16.42
CA PRO A 45 19.71 -3.23 16.64
C PRO A 45 20.32 -2.02 17.36
N VAL A 46 19.63 -0.87 17.37
CA VAL A 46 20.09 0.38 17.95
C VAL A 46 19.63 0.54 19.40
N CYS A 47 18.30 0.49 19.63
CA CYS A 47 17.75 0.76 20.97
C CYS A 47 17.36 -0.52 21.74
N LYS A 48 17.54 -1.71 21.16
CA LYS A 48 17.17 -3.02 21.74
C LYS A 48 15.68 -3.18 22.05
N GLY A 49 14.86 -2.21 21.68
CA GLY A 49 13.41 -2.30 21.83
C GLY A 49 12.81 -3.38 20.93
N MET A 50 11.89 -4.17 21.48
CA MET A 50 11.14 -5.18 20.75
C MET A 50 9.86 -4.59 20.18
N PHE A 51 9.54 -4.91 18.93
CA PHE A 51 8.28 -4.53 18.29
C PHE A 51 7.83 -5.60 17.29
N THR A 52 6.61 -5.50 16.80
CA THR A 52 6.07 -6.43 15.81
C THR A 52 5.88 -5.75 14.47
N ALA A 53 6.08 -6.51 13.39
CA ALA A 53 5.77 -6.09 12.04
C ALA A 53 5.17 -7.26 11.25
N ALA A 54 4.18 -6.96 10.41
CA ALA A 54 3.58 -7.90 9.49
C ALA A 54 3.75 -7.38 8.06
N PRO A 55 4.51 -8.08 7.19
CA PRO A 55 4.59 -7.69 5.79
C PRO A 55 3.26 -7.93 5.10
N THR A 56 2.80 -6.94 4.38
CA THR A 56 1.56 -7.00 3.60
C THR A 56 1.80 -7.35 2.14
N HIS A 57 3.06 -7.30 1.68
CA HIS A 57 3.43 -7.55 0.28
C HIS A 57 4.79 -8.24 0.20
N LYS A 58 5.04 -8.97 -0.89
CA LYS A 58 6.37 -9.55 -1.23
C LYS A 58 7.40 -8.45 -1.57
N GLY A 59 8.67 -8.82 -1.50
CA GLY A 59 9.81 -7.97 -1.83
C GLY A 59 10.48 -7.36 -0.61
N THR A 60 11.38 -6.39 -0.84
CA THR A 60 12.08 -5.70 0.25
C THR A 60 11.15 -4.70 0.91
N ARG A 61 11.02 -4.81 2.23
CA ARG A 61 10.17 -3.95 3.07
C ARG A 61 11.00 -3.15 4.05
N LYS A 62 10.52 -1.97 4.37
CA LYS A 62 11.11 -1.05 5.35
C LYS A 62 10.12 -0.85 6.49
N VAL A 63 10.57 -1.05 7.71
CA VAL A 63 9.82 -0.74 8.93
C VAL A 63 10.65 0.20 9.80
N ARG A 64 10.01 1.11 10.51
CA ARG A 64 10.70 1.98 11.48
C ARG A 64 10.47 1.47 12.88
N CYS A 65 11.54 1.42 13.66
CA CYS A 65 11.42 1.11 15.07
C CYS A 65 10.54 2.15 15.78
N PRO A 66 9.47 1.77 16.50
CA PRO A 66 8.59 2.73 17.16
C PRO A 66 9.29 3.51 18.29
N HIS A 67 10.40 3.00 18.83
CA HIS A 67 11.11 3.64 19.97
C HIS A 67 12.17 4.65 19.51
N CYS A 68 12.94 4.36 18.44
CA CYS A 68 14.06 5.21 18.03
C CYS A 68 14.02 5.59 16.53
N GLN A 69 12.97 5.24 15.81
CA GLN A 69 12.75 5.55 14.39
C GLN A 69 13.80 4.98 13.42
N THR A 70 14.69 4.12 13.90
CA THR A 70 15.71 3.45 13.05
C THR A 70 15.02 2.64 11.95
N PRO A 71 15.36 2.85 10.67
CA PRO A 71 14.82 2.06 9.57
C PRO A 71 15.47 0.66 9.57
N ILE A 72 14.62 -0.36 9.46
CA ILE A 72 15.02 -1.76 9.35
C ILE A 72 14.39 -2.34 8.11
N PHE A 73 15.18 -3.00 7.29
CA PHE A 73 14.75 -3.63 6.05
C PHE A 73 14.68 -5.14 6.21
N PHE A 74 13.73 -5.76 5.56
CA PHE A 74 13.61 -7.22 5.46
C PHE A 74 12.99 -7.61 4.13
N LYS A 75 13.24 -8.86 3.68
CA LYS A 75 12.60 -9.43 2.51
C LYS A 75 11.38 -10.24 2.92
N ALA A 76 10.29 -10.10 2.18
CA ALA A 76 9.08 -10.90 2.35
C ALA A 76 8.79 -11.73 1.09
N LYS A 77 8.39 -13.01 1.29
CA LYS A 77 7.90 -13.93 0.27
C LYS A 77 6.39 -14.11 0.40
N GLU A 78 5.74 -14.58 -0.64
CA GLU A 78 4.34 -14.99 -0.56
C GLU A 78 4.17 -16.21 0.35
N ASN A 79 3.00 -16.31 0.99
CA ASN A 79 2.65 -17.49 1.76
C ASN A 79 2.16 -18.57 0.80
N SER A 80 2.95 -19.62 0.62
CA SER A 80 2.62 -20.77 -0.26
C SER A 80 1.59 -21.74 0.34
N GLN A 81 0.98 -21.45 1.48
CA GLN A 81 0.08 -22.37 2.21
C GLN A 81 -1.38 -21.90 2.28
N ALA A 82 -1.86 -21.16 1.28
CA ALA A 82 -3.30 -20.93 1.14
C ALA A 82 -3.85 -21.68 -0.08
N GLU A 83 -3.58 -23.01 -0.15
CA GLU A 83 -4.36 -23.89 -1.01
C GLU A 83 -5.50 -24.50 -0.21
N THR A 84 -6.64 -23.83 -0.19
CA THR A 84 -7.93 -24.49 0.03
C THR A 84 -8.51 -24.78 -1.34
N SER A 85 -8.64 -26.06 -1.63
CA SER A 85 -9.25 -26.65 -2.81
C SER A 85 -10.62 -26.04 -3.11
N TYR A 86 -10.73 -25.36 -4.24
CA TYR A 86 -11.97 -25.24 -4.98
C TYR A 86 -11.70 -25.69 -6.41
N ASP A 87 -11.96 -26.99 -6.66
CA ASP A 87 -11.97 -27.56 -7.99
C ASP A 87 -13.12 -26.98 -8.83
N ASN A 88 -12.77 -26.60 -10.06
CA ASN A 88 -13.62 -26.45 -11.24
C ASN A 88 -14.50 -25.19 -11.34
N LEU A 89 -13.87 -24.04 -11.63
CA LEU A 89 -14.45 -23.01 -12.52
C LEU A 89 -13.31 -22.38 -13.33
N PRO A 90 -13.48 -22.08 -14.63
CA PRO A 90 -12.43 -21.46 -15.44
C PRO A 90 -12.13 -20.07 -14.91
N MET A 91 -10.90 -19.91 -14.35
CA MET A 91 -10.41 -18.67 -13.81
C MET A 91 -10.03 -17.71 -14.93
N PRO A 92 -10.50 -16.45 -14.89
CA PRO A 92 -9.72 -15.37 -15.51
C PRO A 92 -8.44 -15.21 -14.69
N THR A 93 -7.31 -15.29 -15.35
CA THR A 93 -6.00 -14.88 -14.84
C THR A 93 -6.15 -13.47 -14.30
N ASP A 94 -6.08 -13.30 -12.94
CA ASP A 94 -5.61 -12.02 -12.48
C ASP A 94 -5.59 -11.84 -10.97
N HIS A 95 -4.43 -11.35 -10.51
CA HIS A 95 -4.24 -10.43 -9.39
C HIS A 95 -4.77 -10.88 -8.04
N VAL A 96 -3.85 -11.32 -7.20
CA VAL A 96 -4.04 -11.45 -5.76
C VAL A 96 -4.69 -10.17 -5.24
N ILE A 97 -6.00 -10.21 -5.04
CA ILE A 97 -6.76 -9.13 -4.42
C ILE A 97 -6.39 -9.15 -2.94
N MET A 98 -5.42 -8.33 -2.58
CA MET A 98 -5.22 -7.99 -1.18
C MET A 98 -6.47 -7.24 -0.71
N SER A 99 -7.05 -7.66 0.40
CA SER A 99 -8.17 -6.94 1.01
C SER A 99 -7.81 -5.46 1.12
N PRO A 100 -8.58 -4.56 0.53
CA PRO A 100 -8.25 -3.14 0.57
C PRO A 100 -8.29 -2.65 2.02
N THR A 101 -7.35 -1.79 2.39
CA THR A 101 -7.47 -1.04 3.64
C THR A 101 -8.68 -0.13 3.53
N LEU A 102 -9.68 -0.34 4.36
CA LEU A 102 -10.87 0.51 4.38
C LEU A 102 -10.60 1.76 5.20
N LEU A 103 -10.81 2.91 4.57
CA LEU A 103 -10.69 4.21 5.20
C LEU A 103 -12.09 4.74 5.56
N ASN A 104 -12.25 5.29 6.77
CA ASN A 104 -13.56 5.68 7.31
C ASN A 104 -14.19 6.87 6.59
N HIS A 105 -13.39 7.67 5.90
CA HIS A 105 -13.84 8.90 5.25
C HIS A 105 -13.50 8.93 3.76
N PRO A 106 -14.26 9.71 2.96
CA PRO A 106 -13.87 9.97 1.58
C PRO A 106 -12.49 10.59 1.49
N GLY A 107 -11.77 10.28 0.41
CA GLY A 107 -10.46 10.83 0.14
C GLY A 107 -10.50 12.05 -0.76
N ARG A 108 -9.43 12.84 -0.73
CA ARG A 108 -9.19 13.95 -1.66
C ARG A 108 -7.71 13.98 -2.05
N LEU A 109 -7.45 14.43 -3.26
CA LEU A 109 -6.10 14.75 -3.71
C LEU A 109 -5.82 16.24 -3.44
N VAL A 110 -4.63 16.55 -2.98
CA VAL A 110 -4.19 17.90 -2.63
C VAL A 110 -2.88 18.19 -3.35
N TRP A 111 -2.73 19.39 -3.94
CA TRP A 111 -1.50 19.81 -4.62
C TRP A 111 -1.32 21.31 -4.60
N GLY A 112 -0.23 21.77 -5.25
CA GLY A 112 0.14 23.19 -5.29
C GLY A 112 0.92 23.64 -4.06
N PHE A 113 1.34 24.90 -4.06
CA PHE A 113 2.09 25.47 -2.95
C PHE A 113 1.25 25.44 -1.66
N LEU A 114 1.79 24.78 -0.63
CA LEU A 114 1.11 24.56 0.66
C LEU A 114 -0.28 23.88 0.56
N GLY A 115 -0.52 23.07 -0.49
CA GLY A 115 -1.78 22.33 -0.62
C GLY A 115 -3.00 23.21 -0.92
N THR A 116 -2.80 24.31 -1.66
CA THR A 116 -3.87 25.29 -1.95
C THR A 116 -4.93 24.78 -2.90
N LYS A 117 -4.65 23.72 -3.67
CA LYS A 117 -5.59 23.09 -4.61
C LYS A 117 -5.97 21.70 -4.14
N SER A 118 -7.23 21.33 -4.31
CA SER A 118 -7.69 19.99 -3.97
C SER A 118 -8.84 19.53 -4.86
N ARG A 119 -8.96 18.21 -5.02
CA ARG A 119 -10.08 17.53 -5.69
C ARG A 119 -10.56 16.39 -4.82
N GLN A 120 -11.84 16.40 -4.47
CA GLN A 120 -12.47 15.28 -3.77
C GLN A 120 -12.63 14.09 -4.73
N LEU A 121 -12.37 12.89 -4.22
CA LEU A 121 -12.61 11.63 -4.92
C LEU A 121 -13.98 11.09 -4.51
N THR A 122 -14.84 10.87 -5.49
CA THR A 122 -16.16 10.23 -5.33
C THR A 122 -16.05 8.74 -5.64
N VAL A 123 -17.05 7.95 -5.27
CA VAL A 123 -17.13 6.54 -5.67
C VAL A 123 -17.09 6.42 -7.20
N GLY A 124 -16.25 5.51 -7.70
CA GLY A 124 -16.02 5.30 -9.12
C GLY A 124 -14.54 5.45 -9.50
N ARG A 125 -14.28 5.43 -10.79
CA ARG A 125 -12.93 5.54 -11.35
C ARG A 125 -12.59 6.99 -11.68
N HIS A 126 -11.42 7.43 -11.28
CA HIS A 126 -10.85 8.74 -11.57
C HIS A 126 -9.55 8.58 -12.34
N ILE A 127 -9.49 9.06 -13.58
CA ILE A 127 -8.28 9.06 -14.39
C ILE A 127 -7.54 10.38 -14.19
N ILE A 128 -6.25 10.29 -13.95
CA ILE A 128 -5.36 11.42 -13.69
C ILE A 128 -4.25 11.43 -14.70
N GLY A 129 -3.99 12.58 -15.31
CA GLY A 129 -2.95 12.68 -16.32
C GLY A 129 -2.68 14.10 -16.77
N ARG A 130 -1.84 14.21 -17.83
CA ARG A 130 -1.54 15.48 -18.47
C ARG A 130 -2.75 15.99 -19.23
N LYS A 131 -2.94 17.31 -19.23
CA LYS A 131 -3.93 17.97 -20.06
C LYS A 131 -3.68 17.68 -21.54
N ASP A 132 -4.68 17.13 -22.22
CA ASP A 132 -4.60 16.73 -23.63
C ASP A 132 -5.97 16.85 -24.28
N SER A 133 -6.00 17.27 -25.55
CA SER A 133 -7.26 17.44 -26.31
C SER A 133 -7.86 16.12 -26.80
N GLU A 134 -7.03 15.09 -26.99
CA GLU A 134 -7.46 13.80 -27.57
C GLU A 134 -7.73 12.74 -26.49
N ALA A 135 -6.97 12.77 -25.38
CA ALA A 135 -7.06 11.79 -24.31
C ALA A 135 -7.33 12.48 -22.98
N ARG A 136 -8.59 12.82 -22.73
CA ARG A 136 -9.02 13.52 -21.51
C ARG A 136 -8.89 12.65 -20.26
N SER A 137 -8.42 13.29 -19.19
CA SER A 137 -8.42 12.76 -17.83
C SER A 137 -9.45 13.51 -16.98
N ASP A 138 -9.93 12.87 -15.90
CA ASP A 138 -10.90 13.51 -14.99
C ASP A 138 -10.22 14.60 -14.14
N ILE A 139 -8.92 14.42 -13.89
CA ILE A 139 -8.06 15.37 -13.19
C ILE A 139 -6.83 15.61 -14.07
N GLU A 140 -6.73 16.82 -14.60
CA GLU A 140 -5.72 17.21 -15.58
C GLU A 140 -4.68 18.16 -14.99
N PHE A 141 -3.42 17.94 -15.39
CA PHE A 141 -2.28 18.77 -15.01
C PHE A 141 -1.53 19.24 -16.25
N ASP A 142 -1.04 20.48 -16.18
CA ASP A 142 -0.15 21.05 -17.20
C ASP A 142 1.30 20.66 -16.86
N ASP A 143 1.65 19.41 -17.19
CA ASP A 143 2.95 18.80 -16.90
C ASP A 143 3.39 17.89 -18.05
N ASP A 144 4.33 18.36 -18.86
CA ASP A 144 4.85 17.65 -20.02
C ASP A 144 5.59 16.34 -19.68
N TYR A 145 5.99 16.17 -18.43
CA TYR A 145 6.64 14.94 -17.93
C TYR A 145 5.66 13.89 -17.45
N MET A 146 4.37 14.20 -17.46
CA MET A 146 3.27 13.29 -17.11
C MET A 146 2.67 12.67 -18.37
N SER A 147 2.30 11.41 -18.33
CA SER A 147 1.53 10.76 -19.41
C SER A 147 0.11 11.31 -19.46
N ARG A 148 -0.51 11.30 -20.67
CA ARG A 148 -1.88 11.79 -20.88
C ARG A 148 -2.90 11.16 -19.93
N GLN A 149 -2.74 9.87 -19.65
CA GLN A 149 -3.50 9.10 -18.65
C GLN A 149 -2.49 8.31 -17.83
N SER A 150 -1.95 8.92 -16.79
CA SER A 150 -0.87 8.34 -15.98
C SER A 150 -1.39 7.26 -15.04
N VAL A 151 -2.38 7.59 -14.24
CA VAL A 151 -2.91 6.67 -13.23
C VAL A 151 -4.44 6.72 -13.21
N ALA A 152 -5.05 5.63 -12.74
CA ALA A 152 -6.43 5.61 -12.30
C ALA A 152 -6.49 5.41 -10.79
N ILE A 153 -7.44 6.07 -10.12
CA ILE A 153 -7.81 5.78 -8.74
C ILE A 153 -9.24 5.27 -8.74
N ASP A 154 -9.40 3.99 -8.43
CA ASP A 154 -10.70 3.35 -8.26
C ASP A 154 -11.14 3.49 -6.80
N VAL A 155 -12.25 4.18 -6.57
CA VAL A 155 -12.85 4.39 -5.26
C VAL A 155 -14.05 3.48 -5.11
N ALA A 156 -14.00 2.59 -4.14
CA ALA A 156 -15.12 1.71 -3.79
C ALA A 156 -15.55 1.95 -2.35
N LYS A 157 -16.85 1.91 -2.11
CA LYS A 157 -17.44 1.88 -0.77
C LYS A 157 -17.75 0.43 -0.41
N ASP A 158 -17.31 -0.01 0.76
CA ASP A 158 -17.62 -1.35 1.22
C ASP A 158 -19.11 -1.41 1.62
N PRO A 159 -19.90 -2.35 1.04
CA PRO A 159 -21.32 -2.46 1.37
C PRO A 159 -21.58 -2.94 2.80
N ASN A 160 -20.63 -3.62 3.44
CA ASN A 160 -20.76 -4.20 4.77
C ASN A 160 -20.14 -3.31 5.86
N TYR A 161 -19.34 -2.32 5.48
CA TYR A 161 -18.64 -1.40 6.39
C TYR A 161 -18.80 0.03 5.91
N SER A 162 -18.73 0.98 6.82
CA SER A 162 -18.82 2.42 6.49
C SER A 162 -17.56 3.00 5.80
N GLY A 163 -16.62 2.13 5.39
CA GLY A 163 -15.33 2.51 4.85
C GLY A 163 -15.28 2.60 3.33
N TYR A 164 -14.22 3.25 2.85
CA TYR A 164 -13.87 3.41 1.44
C TYR A 164 -12.49 2.80 1.17
N SER A 165 -12.34 2.16 0.02
CA SER A 165 -11.04 1.74 -0.51
C SER A 165 -10.65 2.61 -1.70
N PHE A 166 -9.34 2.85 -1.85
CA PHE A 166 -8.77 3.69 -2.90
C PHE A 166 -7.62 2.93 -3.56
N LYS A 167 -7.90 2.28 -4.69
CA LYS A 167 -6.89 1.52 -5.45
C LYS A 167 -6.30 2.40 -6.54
N LEU A 168 -5.02 2.72 -6.45
CA LEU A 168 -4.27 3.37 -7.52
C LEU A 168 -3.71 2.30 -8.45
N THR A 169 -3.87 2.52 -9.77
CA THR A 169 -3.31 1.69 -10.84
C THR A 169 -2.57 2.60 -11.82
N VAL A 170 -1.33 2.25 -12.18
CA VAL A 170 -0.57 2.96 -13.21
C VAL A 170 -1.07 2.50 -14.59
N LEU A 171 -1.63 3.43 -15.38
CA LEU A 171 -2.17 3.15 -16.70
C LEU A 171 -1.11 3.26 -17.79
N ARG A 172 -0.38 4.38 -17.79
CA ARG A 172 0.76 4.65 -18.66
C ARG A 172 1.79 5.49 -17.93
N ALA A 173 3.04 5.11 -18.05
CA ALA A 173 4.11 5.80 -17.35
C ALA A 173 5.37 5.90 -18.24
N THR A 174 5.46 6.95 -19.04
CA THR A 174 6.73 7.29 -19.74
C THR A 174 7.83 7.57 -18.70
N ASN A 175 7.47 8.24 -17.61
CA ASN A 175 8.30 8.42 -16.42
C ASN A 175 7.67 7.64 -15.25
N PRO A 176 8.47 7.04 -14.35
CA PRO A 176 7.95 6.28 -13.24
C PRO A 176 6.98 7.09 -12.37
N VAL A 177 5.90 6.45 -11.94
CA VAL A 177 5.03 6.95 -10.89
C VAL A 177 5.62 6.54 -9.55
N ILE A 178 5.71 7.47 -8.60
CA ILE A 178 6.28 7.18 -7.28
C ILE A 178 5.20 7.45 -6.25
N VAL A 179 4.87 6.43 -5.44
CA VAL A 179 3.92 6.55 -4.33
C VAL A 179 4.68 6.32 -3.02
N GLY A 180 4.79 7.38 -2.22
CA GLY A 180 5.70 7.35 -1.07
C GLY A 180 7.14 7.08 -1.50
N ASP A 181 7.69 5.96 -1.07
CA ASP A 181 9.04 5.48 -1.44
C ASP A 181 9.00 4.39 -2.54
N GLN A 182 7.82 4.04 -3.08
CA GLN A 182 7.64 2.95 -4.03
C GLN A 182 7.62 3.47 -5.47
N VAL A 183 8.53 2.97 -6.30
CA VAL A 183 8.53 3.21 -7.75
C VAL A 183 7.58 2.22 -8.40
N MET A 184 6.64 2.72 -9.19
CA MET A 184 5.60 1.94 -9.86
C MET A 184 5.73 2.07 -11.38
N HIS A 185 5.49 0.98 -12.07
CA HIS A 185 5.51 0.85 -13.51
C HIS A 185 4.10 0.62 -14.07
N GLU A 186 3.97 0.68 -15.39
CA GLU A 186 2.70 0.42 -16.07
C GLU A 186 2.12 -0.94 -15.66
N GLY A 187 0.85 -0.97 -15.30
CA GLY A 187 0.13 -2.14 -14.79
C GLY A 187 0.21 -2.35 -13.28
N ASP A 188 1.18 -1.72 -12.58
CA ASP A 188 1.27 -1.84 -11.13
C ASP A 188 0.08 -1.18 -10.43
N SER A 189 -0.32 -1.75 -9.30
CA SER A 189 -1.39 -1.17 -8.47
C SER A 189 -1.11 -1.32 -6.99
N LEU A 190 -1.62 -0.38 -6.19
CA LEU A 190 -1.58 -0.40 -4.73
C LEU A 190 -2.83 0.26 -4.13
N ASN A 191 -3.08 0.01 -2.86
CA ASN A 191 -4.11 0.73 -2.11
C ASN A 191 -3.49 1.96 -1.42
N LEU A 192 -4.12 3.12 -1.62
CA LEU A 192 -3.69 4.39 -1.02
C LEU A 192 -4.14 4.47 0.44
N ASN A 193 -3.23 4.98 1.28
CA ASN A 193 -3.50 5.39 2.65
C ASN A 193 -3.46 6.91 2.74
N TYR A 194 -4.14 7.50 3.74
CA TYR A 194 -4.03 8.93 3.98
C TYR A 194 -2.58 9.33 4.17
N ASP A 195 -2.23 10.49 3.64
CA ASP A 195 -0.91 11.10 3.61
C ASP A 195 0.09 10.47 2.62
N ASP A 196 -0.33 9.48 1.83
CA ASP A 196 0.48 9.01 0.71
C ASP A 196 0.73 10.15 -0.29
N THR A 197 1.98 10.28 -0.72
CA THR A 197 2.38 11.19 -1.79
C THR A 197 2.48 10.46 -3.11
N ILE A 198 1.92 11.04 -4.16
CA ILE A 198 1.92 10.48 -5.51
C ILE A 198 2.68 11.47 -6.40
N ARG A 199 3.82 11.07 -6.93
CA ARG A 199 4.60 11.87 -7.87
C ARG A 199 4.51 11.33 -9.28
N MET A 200 4.11 12.16 -10.22
CA MET A 200 4.00 11.89 -11.65
C MET A 200 4.63 13.06 -12.40
N GLY A 201 5.73 12.82 -13.12
CA GLY A 201 6.51 13.90 -13.71
C GLY A 201 7.03 14.87 -12.65
N LYS A 202 6.72 16.15 -12.80
CA LYS A 202 7.04 17.23 -11.85
C LYS A 202 5.91 17.46 -10.83
N THR A 203 4.73 16.89 -11.05
CA THR A 203 3.56 17.05 -10.22
C THR A 203 3.60 16.12 -9.02
N VAL A 204 3.38 16.68 -7.83
CA VAL A 204 3.26 15.93 -6.58
C VAL A 204 1.86 16.16 -6.01
N LEU A 205 1.15 15.06 -5.76
CA LEU A 205 -0.14 15.03 -5.11
C LEU A 205 0.02 14.40 -3.73
N THR A 206 -0.79 14.81 -2.77
CA THR A 206 -0.94 14.13 -1.48
C THR A 206 -2.37 13.64 -1.36
N PHE A 207 -2.54 12.35 -1.05
CA PHE A 207 -3.85 11.79 -0.75
C PHE A 207 -4.21 12.07 0.70
N LYS A 208 -5.30 12.78 0.93
CA LYS A 208 -5.74 13.23 2.25
C LYS A 208 -7.16 12.78 2.56
N GLU A 209 -7.43 12.65 3.84
CA GLU A 209 -8.80 12.52 4.33
C GLU A 209 -9.63 13.76 3.96
N ASN A 210 -10.84 13.53 3.49
CA ASN A 210 -11.80 14.63 3.29
C ASN A 210 -12.61 14.80 4.57
N LYS A 211 -12.08 15.61 5.51
CA LYS A 211 -12.81 15.98 6.71
C LYS A 211 -13.95 16.92 6.31
N ASN A 212 -15.18 16.41 6.30
CA ASN A 212 -16.34 17.28 6.25
C ASN A 212 -16.30 18.18 7.50
N LYS A 213 -16.24 19.48 7.27
CA LYS A 213 -16.48 20.46 8.32
C LYS A 213 -17.96 20.51 8.65
#